data_d89104cf5d43a6504d604cf15c76e19e
#
_entry.id   d89104cf5d43a6504d604cf15c76e19e
#
_cell.length_a   1.000
_cell.length_b   1.000
_cell.length_c   1.000
_cell.angle_alpha   90.00
_cell.angle_beta   90.00
_cell.angle_gamma   90.00
#
_symmetry.space_group_name_H-M   'P 1'
#
loop_
_entity.id
_entity.type
_entity.pdbx_description
1 polymer ?
#
loop_
_entity_poly.entity_id
_entity_poly.type
_entity_poly.pdbx_seq_one_letter_code
_entity_poly.pdbx_strand_id
1 'polypeptide(L)'
;MSRTTTKTFFSGALALLFGFAANIALAAEGDNFVDEASAKGIAEIETAKMALDKGTSEDVKQFAQKMIDDHTQANQKLAQLAQQKNLEMSDEATLMDKAKAMILQLRDGENFDEAYANNQVVAHEQTIELYRDYVEGGDNPDLKQFAQQTLPKLEEHLKQAKELQANHGQQN
;
A
#
# COMPACT_ATOMS: atom_id res chain seq x y z
N MET A 1 -16.14 -7.85 79.76
CA MET A 1 -16.65 -7.32 78.46
C MET A 1 -15.44 -6.94 77.62
N SER A 2 -15.04 -7.83 76.70
CA SER A 2 -13.89 -7.63 75.86
C SER A 2 -14.42 -7.25 74.44
N ARG A 3 -14.00 -6.10 73.91
CA ARG A 3 -14.32 -5.65 72.52
C ARG A 3 -13.18 -6.04 71.63
N THR A 4 -13.44 -7.00 70.79
CA THR A 4 -12.52 -7.41 69.68
C THR A 4 -12.70 -6.48 68.49
N THR A 5 -11.65 -5.73 68.13
CA THR A 5 -11.61 -4.86 66.97
C THR A 5 -11.02 -5.65 65.81
N THR A 6 -11.84 -5.97 64.81
CA THR A 6 -11.41 -6.61 63.56
C THR A 6 -10.82 -5.55 62.61
N LYS A 7 -9.52 -5.65 62.28
CA LYS A 7 -8.87 -4.85 61.26
C LYS A 7 -9.04 -5.52 59.92
N THR A 8 -9.82 -4.95 59.03
CA THR A 8 -9.90 -5.33 57.63
C THR A 8 -8.70 -4.75 56.89
N PHE A 9 -7.86 -5.63 56.34
CA PHE A 9 -6.82 -5.28 55.39
C PHE A 9 -7.45 -5.20 53.99
N PHE A 10 -7.52 -3.99 53.44
CA PHE A 10 -7.72 -3.78 52.01
C PHE A 10 -6.35 -3.94 51.34
N SER A 11 -6.11 -5.07 50.72
CA SER A 11 -4.94 -5.29 49.90
C SER A 11 -5.28 -4.85 48.46
N GLY A 12 -4.56 -3.85 47.98
CA GLY A 12 -4.75 -3.28 46.64
C GLY A 12 -4.36 -4.26 45.55
N ALA A 13 -5.25 -4.36 44.60
CA ALA A 13 -4.95 -4.89 43.26
C ALA A 13 -5.16 -3.75 42.26
N LEU A 14 -4.14 -2.93 42.08
CA LEU A 14 -4.10 -1.91 41.00
C LEU A 14 -2.72 -1.90 40.37
N ALA A 15 -2.44 -2.86 39.52
CA ALA A 15 -1.37 -2.80 38.55
C ALA A 15 -1.59 -3.94 37.53
N LEU A 16 -2.17 -3.66 36.39
CA LEU A 16 -2.05 -4.46 35.14
C LEU A 16 -3.04 -3.96 34.05
N LEU A 17 -3.04 -2.67 33.73
CA LEU A 17 -3.84 -2.17 32.58
C LEU A 17 -3.07 -1.25 31.61
N PHE A 18 -1.73 -1.12 31.73
CA PHE A 18 -0.97 -0.22 30.86
C PHE A 18 -0.24 -0.90 29.68
N GLY A 19 -0.25 -2.24 29.59
CA GLY A 19 0.48 -2.96 28.55
C GLY A 19 -0.31 -3.27 27.28
N PHE A 20 -1.64 -3.12 27.30
CA PHE A 20 -2.49 -3.59 26.19
C PHE A 20 -2.82 -2.50 25.15
N ALA A 21 -2.83 -1.23 25.54
CA ALA A 21 -3.21 -0.14 24.63
C ALA A 21 -2.14 0.18 23.58
N ALA A 22 -0.86 0.05 23.93
CA ALA A 22 0.24 0.31 22.99
C ALA A 22 0.33 -0.74 21.88
N ASN A 23 0.10 -2.02 22.22
CA ASN A 23 0.11 -3.10 21.21
C ASN A 23 -1.07 -3.03 20.24
N ILE A 24 -2.22 -2.52 20.67
CA ILE A 24 -3.40 -2.37 19.80
C ILE A 24 -3.18 -1.23 18.81
N ALA A 25 -2.56 -0.11 19.22
CA ALA A 25 -2.28 1.01 18.32
C ALA A 25 -1.24 0.63 17.26
N LEU A 26 -0.17 -0.07 17.65
CA LEU A 26 0.86 -0.58 16.75
C LEU A 26 0.31 -1.59 15.72
N ALA A 27 -0.57 -2.48 16.15
CA ALA A 27 -1.25 -3.41 15.24
C ALA A 27 -2.11 -2.65 14.21
N ALA A 28 -2.87 -1.64 14.64
CA ALA A 28 -3.76 -0.87 13.76
C ALA A 28 -2.99 -0.07 12.70
N GLU A 29 -1.82 0.49 13.01
CA GLU A 29 -0.99 1.20 12.00
C GLU A 29 -0.37 0.22 10.99
N GLY A 30 0.13 -0.91 11.46
CA GLY A 30 0.65 -1.97 10.59
C GLY A 30 -0.43 -2.55 9.68
N ASP A 31 -1.62 -2.80 10.20
CA ASP A 31 -2.78 -3.27 9.43
C ASP A 31 -3.16 -2.26 8.35
N ASN A 32 -3.28 -0.97 8.67
CA ASN A 32 -3.63 0.07 7.69
C ASN A 32 -2.59 0.17 6.56
N PHE A 33 -1.29 0.13 6.87
CA PHE A 33 -0.25 0.15 5.85
C PHE A 33 -0.29 -1.09 4.96
N VAL A 34 -0.42 -2.28 5.54
CA VAL A 34 -0.47 -3.54 4.80
C VAL A 34 -1.68 -3.58 3.88
N ASP A 35 -2.85 -3.21 4.39
CA ASP A 35 -4.09 -3.17 3.63
C ASP A 35 -3.99 -2.19 2.45
N GLU A 36 -3.58 -0.94 2.71
CA GLU A 36 -3.51 0.09 1.68
C GLU A 36 -2.40 -0.18 0.65
N ALA A 37 -1.21 -0.62 1.08
CA ALA A 37 -0.11 -0.94 0.19
C ALA A 37 -0.44 -2.14 -0.72
N SER A 38 -1.13 -3.17 -0.18
CA SER A 38 -1.56 -4.31 -0.99
C SER A 38 -2.63 -3.94 -1.99
N ALA A 39 -3.64 -3.16 -1.59
CA ALA A 39 -4.70 -2.68 -2.48
C ALA A 39 -4.14 -1.85 -3.64
N LYS A 40 -3.18 -0.95 -3.38
CA LYS A 40 -2.50 -0.17 -4.42
C LYS A 40 -1.70 -1.08 -5.36
N GLY A 41 -0.97 -2.07 -4.85
CA GLY A 41 -0.26 -3.03 -5.68
C GLY A 41 -1.19 -3.87 -6.57
N ILE A 42 -2.39 -4.24 -6.09
CA ILE A 42 -3.41 -4.91 -6.90
C ILE A 42 -3.90 -3.99 -8.01
N ALA A 43 -4.20 -2.72 -7.71
CA ALA A 43 -4.64 -1.74 -8.70
C ALA A 43 -3.61 -1.55 -9.82
N GLU A 44 -2.31 -1.51 -9.47
CA GLU A 44 -1.23 -1.43 -10.45
C GLU A 44 -1.18 -2.65 -11.37
N ILE A 45 -1.31 -3.85 -10.82
CA ILE A 45 -1.34 -5.09 -11.60
C ILE A 45 -2.57 -5.13 -12.54
N GLU A 46 -3.74 -4.70 -12.07
CA GLU A 46 -4.97 -4.68 -12.87
C GLU A 46 -4.89 -3.67 -14.02
N THR A 47 -4.46 -2.44 -13.75
CA THR A 47 -4.32 -1.41 -14.78
C THR A 47 -3.20 -1.73 -15.78
N ALA A 48 -2.12 -2.36 -15.33
CA ALA A 48 -1.05 -2.82 -16.21
C ALA A 48 -1.50 -3.96 -17.13
N LYS A 49 -2.34 -4.90 -16.66
CA LYS A 49 -2.96 -5.90 -17.52
C LYS A 49 -3.84 -5.26 -18.60
N MET A 50 -4.59 -4.22 -18.27
CA MET A 50 -5.35 -3.45 -19.26
C MET A 50 -4.42 -2.81 -20.31
N ALA A 51 -3.24 -2.31 -19.86
CA ALA A 51 -2.28 -1.69 -20.77
C ALA A 51 -1.62 -2.70 -21.73
N LEU A 52 -1.44 -3.94 -21.31
CA LEU A 52 -1.01 -5.01 -22.22
C LEU A 52 -2.06 -5.36 -23.28
N ASP A 53 -3.35 -5.27 -22.94
CA ASP A 53 -4.46 -5.60 -23.81
C ASP A 53 -4.82 -4.44 -24.75
N LYS A 54 -4.95 -3.22 -24.23
CA LYS A 54 -5.48 -2.05 -24.94
C LYS A 54 -4.44 -1.06 -25.43
N GLY A 55 -3.26 -1.04 -24.82
CA GLY A 55 -2.18 -0.14 -25.20
C GLY A 55 -1.68 -0.42 -26.62
N THR A 56 -1.32 0.62 -27.35
CA THR A 56 -0.79 0.51 -28.70
C THR A 56 0.72 0.64 -28.77
N SER A 57 1.29 1.42 -27.85
CA SER A 57 2.71 1.74 -27.85
C SER A 57 3.54 0.66 -27.15
N GLU A 58 4.68 0.35 -27.70
CA GLU A 58 5.58 -0.68 -27.19
C GLU A 58 6.18 -0.30 -25.82
N ASP A 59 6.52 0.97 -25.63
CA ASP A 59 7.05 1.47 -24.36
C ASP A 59 6.01 1.39 -23.22
N VAL A 60 4.73 1.66 -23.53
CA VAL A 60 3.61 1.45 -22.58
C VAL A 60 3.48 -0.01 -22.20
N LYS A 61 3.55 -0.94 -23.16
CA LYS A 61 3.47 -2.38 -22.88
C LYS A 61 4.65 -2.90 -22.08
N GLN A 62 5.87 -2.44 -22.38
CA GLN A 62 7.06 -2.81 -21.63
C GLN A 62 6.99 -2.32 -20.18
N PHE A 63 6.56 -1.08 -19.99
CA PHE A 63 6.34 -0.54 -18.66
C PHE A 63 5.25 -1.32 -17.92
N ALA A 64 4.12 -1.63 -18.56
CA ALA A 64 3.04 -2.39 -17.98
C ALA A 64 3.48 -3.80 -17.54
N GLN A 65 4.28 -4.50 -18.33
CA GLN A 65 4.83 -5.80 -17.94
C GLN A 65 5.71 -5.67 -16.68
N LYS A 66 6.55 -4.64 -16.64
CA LYS A 66 7.37 -4.34 -15.47
C LYS A 66 6.52 -4.08 -14.22
N MET A 67 5.41 -3.35 -14.34
CA MET A 67 4.48 -3.10 -13.23
C MET A 67 3.88 -4.40 -12.70
N ILE A 68 3.45 -5.31 -13.58
CA ILE A 68 2.92 -6.61 -13.17
C ILE A 68 3.97 -7.39 -12.37
N ASP A 69 5.19 -7.49 -12.90
CA ASP A 69 6.25 -8.30 -12.28
C ASP A 69 6.67 -7.73 -10.92
N ASP A 70 6.93 -6.44 -10.86
CA ASP A 70 7.45 -5.78 -9.67
C ASP A 70 6.38 -5.69 -8.55
N HIS A 71 5.14 -5.32 -8.88
CA HIS A 71 4.07 -5.24 -7.88
C HIS A 71 3.59 -6.62 -7.42
N THR A 72 3.62 -7.64 -8.29
CA THR A 72 3.38 -9.03 -7.86
C THR A 72 4.43 -9.48 -6.85
N GLN A 73 5.71 -9.21 -7.11
CA GLN A 73 6.78 -9.55 -6.17
C GLN A 73 6.66 -8.79 -4.85
N ALA A 74 6.33 -7.50 -4.89
CA ALA A 74 6.15 -6.68 -3.70
C ALA A 74 4.97 -7.19 -2.86
N ASN A 75 3.81 -7.46 -3.46
CA ASN A 75 2.64 -7.98 -2.77
C ASN A 75 2.89 -9.38 -2.18
N GLN A 76 3.66 -10.25 -2.84
CA GLN A 76 4.05 -11.54 -2.28
C GLN A 76 4.92 -11.40 -1.03
N LYS A 77 5.88 -10.47 -1.02
CA LYS A 77 6.70 -10.19 0.16
C LYS A 77 5.88 -9.60 1.30
N LEU A 78 4.98 -8.67 0.97
CA LEU A 78 4.08 -8.07 1.94
C LEU A 78 3.14 -9.11 2.56
N ALA A 79 2.60 -10.03 1.76
CA ALA A 79 1.77 -11.15 2.23
C ALA A 79 2.51 -12.06 3.21
N GLN A 80 3.80 -12.36 2.97
CA GLN A 80 4.60 -13.15 3.90
C GLN A 80 4.79 -12.42 5.24
N LEU A 81 5.02 -11.11 5.22
CA LEU A 81 5.14 -10.30 6.44
C LEU A 81 3.80 -10.21 7.17
N ALA A 82 2.71 -9.96 6.46
CA ALA A 82 1.36 -9.92 7.01
C ALA A 82 1.00 -11.24 7.73
N GLN A 83 1.26 -12.37 7.09
CA GLN A 83 1.05 -13.70 7.70
C GLN A 83 1.87 -13.90 8.97
N GLN A 84 3.15 -13.51 8.98
CA GLN A 84 4.01 -13.64 10.15
C GLN A 84 3.56 -12.76 11.33
N LYS A 85 2.90 -11.66 11.05
CA LYS A 85 2.42 -10.67 12.03
C LYS A 85 0.96 -10.84 12.38
N ASN A 86 0.23 -11.77 11.76
CA ASN A 86 -1.23 -11.94 11.84
C ASN A 86 -1.97 -10.63 11.46
N LEU A 87 -1.50 -9.93 10.42
CA LEU A 87 -2.12 -8.74 9.86
C LEU A 87 -3.00 -9.14 8.67
N GLU A 88 -4.09 -8.43 8.47
CA GLU A 88 -4.93 -8.58 7.29
C GLU A 88 -4.30 -7.85 6.10
N MET A 89 -4.52 -8.38 4.92
CA MET A 89 -4.05 -7.83 3.65
C MET A 89 -5.24 -7.71 2.71
N SER A 90 -5.35 -6.60 2.01
CA SER A 90 -6.41 -6.44 1.01
C SER A 90 -6.26 -7.48 -0.09
N ASP A 91 -7.37 -8.01 -0.53
CA ASP A 91 -7.48 -8.94 -1.66
C ASP A 91 -8.04 -8.26 -2.92
N GLU A 92 -8.36 -6.97 -2.84
CA GLU A 92 -8.85 -6.15 -3.94
C GLU A 92 -8.32 -4.70 -3.91
N ALA A 93 -8.40 -4.04 -5.07
CA ALA A 93 -8.10 -2.61 -5.18
C ALA A 93 -9.13 -1.75 -4.43
N THR A 94 -8.72 -0.56 -3.98
CA THR A 94 -9.64 0.37 -3.33
C THR A 94 -10.80 0.76 -4.26
N LEU A 95 -11.92 1.21 -3.70
CA LEU A 95 -13.07 1.68 -4.50
C LEU A 95 -12.67 2.84 -5.43
N MET A 96 -11.78 3.72 -4.98
CA MET A 96 -11.28 4.83 -5.79
C MET A 96 -10.41 4.35 -6.96
N ASP A 97 -9.54 3.37 -6.73
CA ASP A 97 -8.69 2.81 -7.78
C ASP A 97 -9.51 1.99 -8.78
N LYS A 98 -10.53 1.27 -8.33
CA LYS A 98 -11.51 0.61 -9.22
C LYS A 98 -12.25 1.63 -10.09
N ALA A 99 -12.65 2.79 -9.53
CA ALA A 99 -13.28 3.84 -10.31
C ALA A 99 -12.34 4.43 -11.37
N LYS A 100 -11.06 4.66 -11.04
CA LYS A 100 -10.04 5.08 -12.01
C LYS A 100 -9.81 4.03 -13.10
N ALA A 101 -9.74 2.74 -12.74
CA ALA A 101 -9.61 1.64 -13.69
C ALA A 101 -10.83 1.56 -14.63
N MET A 102 -12.05 1.78 -14.14
CA MET A 102 -13.26 1.85 -14.99
C MET A 102 -13.19 2.99 -16.01
N ILE A 103 -12.70 4.17 -15.61
CA ILE A 103 -12.53 5.31 -16.55
C ILE A 103 -11.47 4.95 -17.61
N LEU A 104 -10.38 4.33 -17.21
CA LEU A 104 -9.32 3.87 -18.11
C LEU A 104 -9.84 2.82 -19.09
N GLN A 105 -10.70 1.90 -18.64
CA GLN A 105 -11.30 0.85 -19.47
C GLN A 105 -12.17 1.39 -20.63
N LEU A 106 -12.71 2.60 -20.49
CA LEU A 106 -13.51 3.26 -21.56
C LEU A 106 -12.65 3.87 -22.68
N ARG A 107 -11.34 3.79 -22.59
CA ARG A 107 -10.40 4.36 -23.55
C ARG A 107 -9.74 3.25 -24.35
N ASP A 108 -9.31 3.58 -25.58
CA ASP A 108 -8.60 2.66 -26.47
C ASP A 108 -7.51 3.42 -27.24
N GLY A 109 -6.52 2.68 -27.76
CA GLY A 109 -5.47 3.21 -28.60
C GLY A 109 -4.60 4.24 -27.91
N GLU A 110 -4.23 5.29 -28.63
CA GLU A 110 -3.39 6.38 -28.11
C GLU A 110 -4.02 7.11 -26.94
N ASN A 111 -5.35 7.25 -26.91
CA ASN A 111 -6.07 7.82 -25.78
C ASN A 111 -5.98 6.94 -24.51
N PHE A 112 -5.82 5.63 -24.70
CA PHE A 112 -5.55 4.73 -23.59
C PHE A 112 -4.11 4.92 -23.08
N ASP A 113 -3.14 4.96 -23.97
CA ASP A 113 -1.71 5.11 -23.62
C ASP A 113 -1.46 6.39 -22.83
N GLU A 114 -2.02 7.54 -23.28
CA GLU A 114 -1.99 8.80 -22.53
C GLU A 114 -2.64 8.69 -21.14
N ALA A 115 -3.84 8.15 -21.08
CA ALA A 115 -4.57 8.05 -19.84
C ALA A 115 -3.90 7.09 -18.84
N TYR A 116 -3.32 5.99 -19.33
CA TYR A 116 -2.55 5.06 -18.52
C TYR A 116 -1.30 5.73 -17.96
N ALA A 117 -0.51 6.41 -18.78
CA ALA A 117 0.68 7.13 -18.35
C ALA A 117 0.34 8.18 -17.26
N ASN A 118 -0.73 8.97 -17.45
CA ASN A 118 -1.22 9.93 -16.47
C ASN A 118 -1.65 9.26 -15.16
N ASN A 119 -2.36 8.13 -15.23
CA ASN A 119 -2.78 7.36 -14.07
C ASN A 119 -1.57 6.85 -13.29
N GLN A 120 -0.56 6.33 -13.99
CA GLN A 120 0.65 5.78 -13.37
C GLN A 120 1.46 6.83 -12.60
N VAL A 121 1.55 8.07 -13.10
CA VAL A 121 2.20 9.16 -12.35
C VAL A 121 1.48 9.41 -11.03
N VAL A 122 0.16 9.60 -11.07
CA VAL A 122 -0.64 9.91 -9.87
C VAL A 122 -0.61 8.75 -8.86
N ALA A 123 -0.75 7.51 -9.35
CA ALA A 123 -0.76 6.34 -8.48
C ALA A 123 0.58 6.13 -7.77
N HIS A 124 1.69 6.28 -8.50
CA HIS A 124 3.03 6.16 -7.90
C HIS A 124 3.35 7.30 -6.94
N GLU A 125 2.93 8.55 -7.22
CA GLU A 125 3.09 9.66 -6.26
C GLU A 125 2.38 9.37 -4.94
N GLN A 126 1.13 8.88 -4.99
CA GLN A 126 0.36 8.51 -3.80
C GLN A 126 0.97 7.31 -3.06
N THR A 127 1.45 6.31 -3.80
CA THR A 127 2.07 5.12 -3.19
C THR A 127 3.40 5.47 -2.51
N ILE A 128 4.22 6.32 -3.12
CA ILE A 128 5.47 6.80 -2.53
C ILE A 128 5.21 7.59 -1.25
N GLU A 129 4.19 8.44 -1.22
CA GLU A 129 3.78 9.17 -0.01
C GLU A 129 3.41 8.19 1.12
N LEU A 130 2.52 7.22 0.87
CA LEU A 130 2.16 6.18 1.84
C LEU A 130 3.40 5.46 2.41
N TYR A 131 4.31 5.05 1.55
CA TYR A 131 5.51 4.33 1.98
C TYR A 131 6.48 5.22 2.76
N ARG A 132 6.64 6.50 2.40
CA ARG A 132 7.47 7.47 3.14
C ARG A 132 6.90 7.74 4.52
N ASP A 133 5.60 7.98 4.61
CA ASP A 133 4.92 8.21 5.89
C ASP A 133 5.12 7.02 6.82
N TYR A 134 5.02 5.80 6.29
CA TYR A 134 5.26 4.60 7.09
C TYR A 134 6.74 4.43 7.49
N VAL A 135 7.69 4.79 6.65
CA VAL A 135 9.13 4.81 7.00
C VAL A 135 9.40 5.79 8.13
N GLU A 136 8.73 6.93 8.17
CA GLU A 136 8.90 7.94 9.21
C GLU A 136 8.16 7.56 10.50
N GLY A 137 6.86 7.29 10.42
CA GLY A 137 5.95 7.12 11.54
C GLY A 137 5.69 5.69 11.99
N GLY A 138 5.84 4.70 11.12
CA GLY A 138 5.48 3.31 11.41
C GLY A 138 6.32 2.69 12.51
N ASP A 139 5.69 1.88 13.35
CA ASP A 139 6.32 1.29 14.54
C ASP A 139 6.80 -0.16 14.33
N ASN A 140 6.35 -0.84 13.26
CA ASN A 140 6.77 -2.21 12.98
C ASN A 140 8.09 -2.22 12.21
N PRO A 141 9.20 -2.71 12.77
CA PRO A 141 10.52 -2.62 12.13
C PRO A 141 10.62 -3.43 10.83
N ASP A 142 9.92 -4.57 10.72
CA ASP A 142 9.99 -5.41 9.53
C ASP A 142 9.21 -4.78 8.37
N LEU A 143 8.04 -4.20 8.64
CA LEU A 143 7.27 -3.45 7.65
C LEU A 143 7.99 -2.14 7.26
N LYS A 144 8.61 -1.45 8.21
CA LYS A 144 9.45 -0.28 7.93
C LYS A 144 10.62 -0.63 7.02
N GLN A 145 11.28 -1.74 7.27
CA GLN A 145 12.36 -2.24 6.41
C GLN A 145 11.85 -2.60 5.01
N PHE A 146 10.69 -3.24 4.91
CA PHE A 146 10.05 -3.53 3.64
C PHE A 146 9.75 -2.24 2.86
N ALA A 147 9.17 -1.24 3.51
CA ALA A 147 8.87 0.06 2.90
C ALA A 147 10.16 0.75 2.40
N GLN A 148 11.21 0.80 3.22
CA GLN A 148 12.51 1.36 2.86
C GLN A 148 13.16 0.66 1.65
N GLN A 149 13.02 -0.67 1.55
CA GLN A 149 13.57 -1.44 0.44
C GLN A 149 12.77 -1.31 -0.85
N THR A 150 11.46 -1.01 -0.74
CA THR A 150 10.55 -0.90 -1.88
C THR A 150 10.57 0.51 -2.48
N LEU A 151 10.75 1.55 -1.66
CA LEU A 151 10.74 2.96 -2.08
C LEU A 151 11.60 3.27 -3.31
N PRO A 152 12.88 2.85 -3.41
CA PRO A 152 13.70 3.17 -4.57
C PRO A 152 13.10 2.64 -5.89
N LYS A 153 12.43 1.49 -5.85
CA LYS A 153 11.76 0.91 -7.01
C LYS A 153 10.52 1.71 -7.41
N LEU A 154 9.72 2.13 -6.44
CA LEU A 154 8.57 3.00 -6.69
C LEU A 154 8.98 4.36 -7.28
N GLU A 155 10.09 4.92 -6.81
CA GLU A 155 10.66 6.16 -7.36
C GLU A 155 11.20 5.97 -8.79
N GLU A 156 11.78 4.83 -9.10
CA GLU A 156 12.17 4.46 -10.48
C GLU A 156 10.93 4.34 -11.38
N HIS A 157 9.87 3.67 -10.91
CA HIS A 157 8.61 3.56 -11.64
C HIS A 157 8.00 4.94 -11.91
N LEU A 158 7.96 5.81 -10.92
CA LEU A 158 7.47 7.18 -11.08
C LEU A 158 8.25 7.95 -12.16
N LYS A 159 9.57 7.80 -12.17
CA LYS A 159 10.41 8.41 -13.20
C LYS A 159 10.03 7.92 -14.59
N GLN A 160 9.90 6.60 -14.77
CA GLN A 160 9.50 5.99 -16.04
C GLN A 160 8.07 6.38 -16.44
N ALA A 161 7.14 6.46 -15.48
CA ALA A 161 5.78 6.93 -15.72
C ALA A 161 5.75 8.39 -16.22
N LYS A 162 6.60 9.27 -15.67
CA LYS A 162 6.74 10.66 -16.15
C LYS A 162 7.36 10.74 -17.55
N GLU A 163 8.26 9.83 -17.89
CA GLU A 163 8.79 9.71 -19.25
C GLU A 163 7.70 9.27 -20.25
N LEU A 164 6.89 8.26 -19.89
CA LEU A 164 5.72 7.87 -20.68
C LEU A 164 4.72 9.01 -20.84
N GLN A 165 4.41 9.72 -19.75
CA GLN A 165 3.51 10.87 -19.78
C GLN A 165 4.02 11.96 -20.74
N ALA A 166 5.32 12.23 -20.73
CA ALA A 166 5.91 13.20 -21.67
C ALA A 166 5.84 12.74 -23.13
N ASN A 167 5.96 11.43 -23.38
CA ASN A 167 5.92 10.87 -24.73
C ASN A 167 4.49 10.82 -25.31
N HIS A 168 3.48 10.58 -24.45
CA HIS A 168 2.10 10.35 -24.89
C HIS A 168 1.15 11.52 -24.56
N GLY A 169 1.53 12.44 -23.67
CA GLY A 169 0.69 13.55 -23.22
C GLY A 169 0.73 14.81 -24.10
N GLN A 170 1.44 14.82 -25.22
CA GLN A 170 1.60 16.00 -26.08
C GLN A 170 0.87 15.92 -27.43
N GLN A 171 -0.15 15.09 -27.53
CA GLN A 171 -0.89 14.95 -28.78
C GLN A 171 -2.21 15.78 -28.82
N ASN A 172 -2.15 17.02 -28.31
CA ASN A 172 -3.22 18.02 -28.48
C ASN A 172 -2.76 19.22 -29.29
#